data_b9d606653f5539e1cdc5bc068cd5f4f9
#
_entry.id   b9d606653f5539e1cdc5bc068cd5f4f9
#
_cell.length_a   1.000
_cell.length_b   1.000
_cell.length_c   1.000
_cell.angle_alpha   90.00
_cell.angle_beta   90.00
_cell.angle_gamma   90.00
#
_symmetry.space_group_name_H-M   'P 1'
#
loop_
_entity.id
_entity.type
_entity.pdbx_description
1 polymer ?
#
loop_
_entity_poly.entity_id
_entity_poly.type
_entity_poly.pdbx_seq_one_letter_code
_entity_poly.pdbx_strand_id
1 'polypeptide(L)'
;HPKLAEQTVRVSNLAKAAEEKLQRFITGEELSTTINPKCGGCKCGKCPAPGHTFSFREEQERKLIRDNLTYDPKSKVWVAKYPWQMDPRHLPNNYSSVLATLKSTESTLEKRGREWQRTYQEQIEDMVNRGVARQLSQPEIARWKGPVFYISHLAVENARSSSTPVRIVFNSSQKHRGISLNDSLI
;
A
#
# COMPACT_ATOMS: atom_id res chain seq x y z
N HIS A 1 -34.66 10.69 29.30
CA HIS A 1 -33.60 11.68 29.55
C HIS A 1 -33.34 12.45 28.24
N PRO A 2 -33.69 13.75 28.13
CA PRO A 2 -33.62 14.49 26.84
C PRO A 2 -32.17 14.58 26.31
N LYS A 3 -31.15 14.59 27.17
CA LYS A 3 -29.75 14.66 26.75
C LYS A 3 -29.23 13.42 25.99
N LEU A 4 -29.78 12.22 26.26
CA LEU A 4 -29.36 11.00 25.56
C LEU A 4 -29.91 10.95 24.12
N ALA A 5 -31.13 11.41 23.92
CA ALA A 5 -31.77 11.49 22.60
C ALA A 5 -31.05 12.49 21.68
N GLU A 6 -30.62 13.63 22.25
CA GLU A 6 -29.90 14.66 21.51
C GLU A 6 -28.46 14.22 21.13
N GLN A 7 -27.78 13.45 21.99
CA GLN A 7 -26.48 12.85 21.69
C GLN A 7 -26.60 11.77 20.61
N THR A 8 -27.63 10.94 20.66
CA THR A 8 -27.84 9.87 19.66
C THR A 8 -28.13 10.47 18.29
N VAL A 9 -28.92 11.56 18.19
CA VAL A 9 -29.18 12.25 16.93
C VAL A 9 -27.91 12.91 16.38
N ARG A 10 -27.08 13.50 17.23
CA ARG A 10 -25.78 14.06 16.78
C ARG A 10 -24.82 13.00 16.23
N VAL A 11 -24.71 11.85 16.87
CA VAL A 11 -23.85 10.74 16.42
C VAL A 11 -24.37 10.17 15.11
N SER A 12 -25.68 10.00 14.94
CA SER A 12 -26.27 9.53 13.69
C SER A 12 -26.07 10.50 12.53
N ASN A 13 -26.17 11.81 12.79
CA ASN A 13 -25.94 12.84 11.78
C ASN A 13 -24.47 12.93 11.37
N LEU A 14 -23.53 12.77 12.31
CA LEU A 14 -22.10 12.71 12.03
C LEU A 14 -21.74 11.47 11.22
N ALA A 15 -22.30 10.31 11.56
CA ALA A 15 -22.10 9.08 10.83
C ALA A 15 -22.64 9.19 9.40
N LYS A 16 -23.84 9.74 9.22
CA LYS A 16 -24.43 9.97 7.91
C LYS A 16 -23.62 10.96 7.06
N ALA A 17 -23.17 12.07 7.66
CA ALA A 17 -22.31 13.03 6.95
C ALA A 17 -20.95 12.44 6.57
N ALA A 18 -20.38 11.56 7.41
CA ALA A 18 -19.15 10.85 7.09
C ALA A 18 -19.35 9.84 5.96
N GLU A 19 -20.48 9.15 5.95
CA GLU A 19 -20.84 8.19 4.90
C GLU A 19 -21.08 8.89 3.56
N GLU A 20 -21.81 10.01 3.56
CA GLU A 20 -22.00 10.85 2.37
C GLU A 20 -20.68 11.39 1.82
N LYS A 21 -19.78 11.83 2.71
CA LYS A 21 -18.46 12.31 2.32
C LYS A 21 -17.59 11.20 1.76
N LEU A 22 -17.62 10.00 2.36
CA LEU A 22 -16.94 8.81 1.85
C LEU A 22 -17.50 8.40 0.48
N GLN A 23 -18.82 8.46 0.32
CA GLN A 23 -19.47 8.15 -0.95
C GLN A 23 -19.03 9.11 -2.06
N ARG A 24 -18.99 10.42 -1.80
CA ARG A 24 -18.46 11.42 -2.75
C ARG A 24 -17.00 11.18 -3.11
N PHE A 25 -16.18 10.83 -2.13
CA PHE A 25 -14.78 10.46 -2.36
C PHE A 25 -14.66 9.22 -3.25
N ILE A 26 -15.48 8.19 -3.01
CA ILE A 26 -15.52 6.97 -3.82
C ILE A 26 -16.04 7.25 -5.24
N THR A 27 -17.00 8.17 -5.39
CA THR A 27 -17.54 8.56 -6.71
C THR A 27 -16.62 9.54 -7.46
N GLY A 28 -15.58 10.05 -6.82
CA GLY A 28 -14.62 10.99 -7.42
C GLY A 28 -15.14 12.43 -7.54
N GLU A 29 -16.30 12.75 -6.99
CA GLU A 29 -16.91 14.10 -7.08
C GLU A 29 -16.07 15.18 -6.38
N GLU A 30 -15.36 14.81 -5.30
CA GLU A 30 -14.51 15.78 -4.58
C GLU A 30 -13.07 15.89 -5.14
N LEU A 31 -12.67 14.98 -6.03
CA LEU A 31 -11.31 15.00 -6.60
C LEU A 31 -11.17 15.91 -7.81
N SER A 32 -12.23 16.59 -8.23
CA SER A 32 -12.27 17.44 -9.45
C SER A 32 -11.64 16.74 -10.67
N THR A 33 -11.60 15.42 -10.67
CA THR A 33 -11.16 14.65 -11.81
C THR A 33 -12.25 14.78 -12.87
N THR A 34 -12.11 15.77 -13.73
CA THR A 34 -12.83 15.78 -15.00
C THR A 34 -12.54 14.46 -15.67
N ILE A 35 -13.55 13.58 -15.66
CA ILE A 35 -13.50 12.37 -16.50
C ILE A 35 -13.53 12.93 -17.92
N ASN A 36 -12.35 13.12 -18.50
CA ASN A 36 -12.28 13.52 -19.90
C ASN A 36 -13.03 12.46 -20.71
N PRO A 37 -14.04 12.86 -21.49
CA PRO A 37 -14.74 11.93 -22.35
C PRO A 37 -13.72 11.28 -23.27
N LYS A 38 -13.45 10.01 -23.03
CA LYS A 38 -12.46 9.27 -23.77
C LYS A 38 -13.04 8.84 -25.10
N CYS A 39 -12.23 8.77 -26.13
CA CYS A 39 -12.68 8.46 -27.49
C CYS A 39 -13.49 7.15 -27.50
N GLY A 40 -14.73 7.21 -28.00
CA GLY A 40 -15.64 6.08 -28.06
C GLY A 40 -15.31 5.07 -29.15
N GLY A 41 -14.06 4.66 -29.32
CA GLY A 41 -13.72 3.68 -30.37
C GLY A 41 -12.28 3.18 -30.37
N CYS A 42 -11.48 3.63 -29.43
CA CYS A 42 -10.08 3.22 -29.40
C CYS A 42 -9.92 1.84 -28.73
N LYS A 43 -9.11 0.97 -29.34
CA LYS A 43 -8.79 -0.36 -28.81
C LYS A 43 -7.59 -0.35 -27.85
N CYS A 44 -7.22 0.81 -27.29
CA CYS A 44 -6.02 0.94 -26.45
C CYS A 44 -6.17 0.34 -25.04
N GLY A 45 -7.35 -0.13 -24.64
CA GLY A 45 -7.65 -0.63 -23.29
C GLY A 45 -7.65 0.43 -22.17
N LYS A 46 -7.30 1.69 -22.50
CA LYS A 46 -7.22 2.81 -21.57
C LYS A 46 -8.49 3.65 -21.54
N CYS A 47 -9.36 3.49 -22.52
CA CYS A 47 -10.61 4.23 -22.65
C CYS A 47 -11.78 3.38 -22.19
N PRO A 48 -12.82 3.97 -21.55
CA PRO A 48 -14.08 3.29 -21.30
C PRO A 48 -14.73 2.87 -22.61
N ALA A 49 -15.45 1.75 -22.61
CA ALA A 49 -16.38 1.43 -23.67
C ALA A 49 -17.52 2.46 -23.71
N PRO A 50 -18.23 2.66 -24.86
CA PRO A 50 -19.38 3.52 -24.93
C PRO A 50 -20.43 3.14 -23.84
N GLY A 51 -20.87 4.11 -23.08
CA GLY A 51 -21.80 3.89 -21.96
C GLY A 51 -21.19 3.37 -20.65
N HIS A 52 -19.87 3.18 -20.57
CA HIS A 52 -19.16 2.76 -19.38
C HIS A 52 -18.31 3.89 -18.80
N THR A 53 -18.26 3.97 -17.47
CA THR A 53 -17.47 4.99 -16.75
C THR A 53 -15.98 4.59 -16.69
N PHE A 54 -15.69 3.29 -16.71
CA PHE A 54 -14.34 2.73 -16.56
C PHE A 54 -13.87 2.05 -17.85
N SER A 55 -12.58 2.11 -18.10
CA SER A 55 -11.97 1.30 -19.16
C SER A 55 -12.04 -0.18 -18.80
N PHE A 56 -11.91 -1.05 -19.79
CA PHE A 56 -11.88 -2.50 -19.58
C PHE A 56 -10.79 -2.92 -18.56
N ARG A 57 -9.63 -2.25 -18.60
CA ARG A 57 -8.54 -2.48 -17.66
C ARG A 57 -8.92 -2.06 -16.24
N GLU A 58 -9.49 -0.90 -16.07
CA GLU A 58 -9.95 -0.40 -14.76
C GLU A 58 -11.04 -1.31 -14.16
N GLU A 59 -11.92 -1.86 -14.98
CA GLU A 59 -12.91 -2.84 -14.52
C GLU A 59 -12.26 -4.15 -14.05
N GLN A 60 -11.26 -4.65 -14.78
CA GLN A 60 -10.49 -5.82 -14.36
C GLN A 60 -9.75 -5.56 -13.04
N GLU A 61 -9.08 -4.42 -12.91
CA GLU A 61 -8.37 -4.02 -11.69
C GLU A 61 -9.35 -3.94 -10.49
N ARG A 62 -10.50 -3.30 -10.67
CA ARG A 62 -11.54 -3.23 -9.64
C ARG A 62 -12.09 -4.59 -9.23
N LYS A 63 -12.29 -5.46 -10.19
CA LYS A 63 -12.73 -6.84 -9.92
C LYS A 63 -11.68 -7.59 -9.10
N LEU A 64 -10.42 -7.53 -9.50
CA LEU A 64 -9.32 -8.17 -8.77
C LEU A 64 -9.18 -7.64 -7.34
N ILE A 65 -9.28 -6.33 -7.14
CA ILE A 65 -9.26 -5.73 -5.79
C ILE A 65 -10.42 -6.26 -4.96
N ARG A 66 -11.63 -6.26 -5.50
CA ARG A 66 -12.83 -6.74 -4.81
C ARG A 66 -12.73 -8.23 -4.45
N ASP A 67 -12.25 -9.06 -5.37
CA ASP A 67 -12.12 -10.51 -5.17
C ASP A 67 -11.03 -10.85 -4.14
N ASN A 68 -10.08 -9.94 -3.91
CA ASN A 68 -9.01 -10.08 -2.92
C ASN A 68 -9.28 -9.37 -1.59
N LEU A 69 -10.46 -8.74 -1.43
CA LEU A 69 -10.85 -8.06 -0.21
C LEU A 69 -11.98 -8.82 0.47
N THR A 70 -11.74 -9.27 1.70
CA THR A 70 -12.73 -10.00 2.50
C THR A 70 -12.85 -9.40 3.89
N TYR A 71 -14.06 -9.36 4.43
CA TYR A 71 -14.28 -8.95 5.81
C TYR A 71 -14.34 -10.17 6.72
N ASP A 72 -13.53 -10.18 7.76
CA ASP A 72 -13.63 -11.20 8.82
C ASP A 72 -14.52 -10.68 9.96
N PRO A 73 -15.75 -11.23 10.11
CA PRO A 73 -16.68 -10.76 11.14
C PRO A 73 -16.25 -11.14 12.56
N LYS A 74 -15.36 -12.13 12.73
CA LYS A 74 -14.89 -12.56 14.05
C LYS A 74 -13.87 -11.57 14.61
N SER A 75 -12.87 -11.23 13.83
CA SER A 75 -11.84 -10.26 14.20
C SER A 75 -12.23 -8.81 13.91
N LYS A 76 -13.34 -8.60 13.20
CA LYS A 76 -13.84 -7.27 12.75
C LYS A 76 -12.82 -6.49 11.92
N VAL A 77 -12.05 -7.18 11.11
CA VAL A 77 -11.04 -6.57 10.22
C VAL A 77 -11.29 -6.92 8.77
N TRP A 78 -10.89 -6.02 7.89
CA TRP A 78 -10.78 -6.30 6.47
C TRP A 78 -9.46 -7.00 6.18
N VAL A 79 -9.51 -8.09 5.43
CA VAL A 79 -8.35 -8.84 4.97
C VAL A 79 -8.18 -8.57 3.49
N ALA A 80 -7.09 -7.89 3.13
CA ALA A 80 -6.70 -7.65 1.74
C ALA A 80 -5.57 -8.63 1.36
N LYS A 81 -5.75 -9.35 0.28
CA LYS A 81 -4.70 -10.17 -0.33
C LYS A 81 -4.02 -9.38 -1.44
N TYR A 82 -2.76 -9.68 -1.71
CA TYR A 82 -2.09 -9.09 -2.86
C TYR A 82 -2.79 -9.50 -4.17
N PRO A 83 -3.18 -8.53 -5.01
CA PRO A 83 -3.85 -8.80 -6.28
C PRO A 83 -2.83 -9.20 -7.35
N TRP A 84 -2.35 -10.42 -7.29
CA TRP A 84 -1.34 -10.94 -8.20
C TRP A 84 -1.85 -11.03 -9.64
N GLN A 85 -1.12 -10.44 -10.57
CA GLN A 85 -1.31 -10.63 -12.02
C GLN A 85 -0.53 -11.82 -12.54
N MET A 86 0.58 -12.15 -11.87
CA MET A 86 1.41 -13.29 -12.20
C MET A 86 1.67 -14.14 -10.96
N ASP A 87 1.99 -15.40 -11.18
CA ASP A 87 2.34 -16.30 -10.08
C ASP A 87 3.61 -15.78 -9.37
N PRO A 88 3.55 -15.49 -8.05
CA PRO A 88 4.68 -14.97 -7.29
C PRO A 88 5.89 -15.92 -7.28
N ARG A 89 5.71 -17.20 -7.63
CA ARG A 89 6.81 -18.18 -7.77
C ARG A 89 7.75 -17.85 -8.93
N HIS A 90 7.32 -17.03 -9.87
CA HIS A 90 8.14 -16.58 -10.99
C HIS A 90 8.99 -15.34 -10.66
N LEU A 91 8.81 -14.75 -9.46
CA LEU A 91 9.65 -13.64 -9.01
C LEU A 91 11.09 -14.14 -8.82
N PRO A 92 12.09 -13.42 -9.37
CA PRO A 92 13.47 -13.82 -9.25
C PRO A 92 13.98 -13.58 -7.82
N ASN A 93 14.89 -14.43 -7.36
CA ASN A 93 15.58 -14.19 -6.10
C ASN A 93 16.47 -12.94 -6.24
N ASN A 94 16.11 -11.88 -5.54
CA ASN A 94 16.78 -10.58 -5.58
C ASN A 94 17.63 -10.29 -4.32
N TYR A 95 17.92 -11.29 -3.49
CA TYR A 95 18.61 -11.12 -2.21
C TYR A 95 19.90 -10.30 -2.32
N SER A 96 20.81 -10.67 -3.22
CA SER A 96 22.10 -9.99 -3.36
C SER A 96 21.95 -8.51 -3.76
N SER A 97 20.99 -8.21 -4.64
CA SER A 97 20.71 -6.85 -5.07
C SER A 97 20.17 -5.99 -3.92
N VAL A 98 19.21 -6.53 -3.16
CA VAL A 98 18.62 -5.80 -2.03
C VAL A 98 19.60 -5.67 -0.87
N LEU A 99 20.44 -6.67 -0.63
CA LEU A 99 21.50 -6.57 0.37
C LEU A 99 22.51 -5.45 0.04
N ALA A 100 22.86 -5.28 -1.23
CA ALA A 100 23.71 -4.17 -1.66
C ALA A 100 23.02 -2.81 -1.42
N THR A 101 21.71 -2.72 -1.69
CA THR A 101 20.92 -1.52 -1.40
C THR A 101 20.87 -1.22 0.10
N LEU A 102 20.68 -2.26 0.94
CA LEU A 102 20.67 -2.10 2.40
C LEU A 102 22.01 -1.53 2.90
N LYS A 103 23.13 -2.09 2.47
CA LYS A 103 24.47 -1.56 2.83
C LYS A 103 24.66 -0.11 2.42
N SER A 104 24.13 0.28 1.26
CA SER A 104 24.15 1.69 0.81
C SER A 104 23.28 2.58 1.70
N THR A 105 22.12 2.08 2.13
CA THR A 105 21.23 2.79 3.06
C THR A 105 21.90 2.98 4.42
N GLU A 106 22.53 1.93 4.97
CA GLU A 106 23.29 1.99 6.22
C GLU A 106 24.42 3.02 6.14
N SER A 107 25.23 2.98 5.08
CA SER A 107 26.29 3.97 4.86
C SER A 107 25.75 5.40 4.74
N THR A 108 24.56 5.59 4.16
CA THR A 108 23.90 6.89 4.08
C THR A 108 23.46 7.37 5.47
N LEU A 109 22.87 6.48 6.27
CA LEU A 109 22.47 6.78 7.64
C LEU A 109 23.67 7.15 8.53
N GLU A 110 24.80 6.46 8.37
CA GLU A 110 26.04 6.79 9.07
C GLU A 110 26.52 8.22 8.75
N LYS A 111 26.51 8.59 7.46
CA LYS A 111 26.90 9.93 7.00
C LYS A 111 25.95 11.03 7.49
N ARG A 112 24.67 10.71 7.64
CA ARG A 112 23.64 11.64 8.14
C ARG A 112 23.67 11.82 9.66
N GLY A 113 24.34 10.92 10.38
CA GLY A 113 24.60 11.02 11.81
C GLY A 113 23.61 10.26 12.68
N ARG A 114 23.89 10.32 14.01
CA ARG A 114 23.22 9.48 15.02
C ARG A 114 21.70 9.72 15.13
N GLU A 115 21.25 10.95 14.91
CA GLU A 115 19.82 11.28 14.99
C GLU A 115 19.02 10.55 13.89
N TRP A 116 19.55 10.52 12.67
CA TRP A 116 18.95 9.79 11.55
C TRP A 116 18.91 8.29 11.78
N GLN A 117 20.03 7.74 12.29
CA GLN A 117 20.11 6.31 12.62
C GLN A 117 19.05 5.95 13.67
N ARG A 118 18.95 6.74 14.74
CA ARG A 118 17.99 6.53 15.83
C ARG A 118 16.55 6.58 15.30
N THR A 119 16.18 7.65 14.59
CA THR A 119 14.82 7.82 14.06
C THR A 119 14.44 6.69 13.08
N TYR A 120 15.40 6.23 12.31
CA TYR A 120 15.19 5.10 11.41
C TYR A 120 14.97 3.79 12.18
N GLN A 121 15.80 3.52 13.17
CA GLN A 121 15.70 2.34 14.02
C GLN A 121 14.38 2.32 14.80
N GLU A 122 13.98 3.43 15.41
CA GLU A 122 12.72 3.57 16.13
C GLU A 122 11.50 3.25 15.26
N GLN A 123 11.52 3.59 13.96
CA GLN A 123 10.43 3.24 13.05
C GLN A 123 10.37 1.74 12.73
N ILE A 124 11.52 1.07 12.61
CA ILE A 124 11.57 -0.40 12.45
C ILE A 124 11.02 -1.08 13.72
N GLU A 125 11.48 -0.64 14.88
CA GLU A 125 11.02 -1.17 16.18
C GLU A 125 9.52 -0.95 16.39
N ASP A 126 9.00 0.22 16.03
CA ASP A 126 7.57 0.50 16.08
C ASP A 126 6.75 -0.45 15.20
N MET A 127 7.22 -0.76 13.99
CA MET A 127 6.56 -1.75 13.13
C MET A 127 6.54 -3.15 13.78
N VAL A 128 7.62 -3.53 14.44
CA VAL A 128 7.70 -4.82 15.16
C VAL A 128 6.77 -4.80 16.38
N ASN A 129 6.80 -3.74 17.18
CA ASN A 129 5.99 -3.61 18.39
C ASN A 129 4.49 -3.61 18.08
N ARG A 130 4.09 -3.04 16.95
CA ARG A 130 2.69 -3.07 16.48
C ARG A 130 2.30 -4.36 15.76
N GLY A 131 3.22 -5.30 15.61
CA GLY A 131 2.97 -6.56 14.90
C GLY A 131 2.80 -6.43 13.39
N VAL A 132 3.15 -5.27 12.81
CA VAL A 132 3.14 -5.04 11.34
C VAL A 132 4.30 -5.76 10.67
N ALA A 133 5.43 -5.87 11.38
CA ALA A 133 6.60 -6.62 10.97
C ALA A 133 7.05 -7.58 12.07
N ARG A 134 7.77 -8.60 11.72
CA ARG A 134 8.45 -9.48 12.69
C ARG A 134 9.81 -9.93 12.17
N GLN A 135 10.73 -10.14 13.06
CA GLN A 135 12.00 -10.76 12.71
C GLN A 135 11.79 -12.27 12.52
N LEU A 136 12.30 -12.80 11.42
CA LEU A 136 12.29 -14.23 11.15
C LEU A 136 13.53 -14.89 11.80
N SER A 137 13.32 -16.04 12.41
CA SER A 137 14.42 -16.86 12.91
C SER A 137 15.11 -17.64 11.78
N GLN A 138 16.37 -18.00 11.95
CA GLN A 138 17.11 -18.80 10.98
C GLN A 138 16.42 -20.13 10.65
N PRO A 139 15.83 -20.88 11.63
CA PRO A 139 15.08 -22.10 11.34
C PRO A 139 13.82 -21.85 10.51
N GLU A 140 13.13 -20.70 10.67
CA GLU A 140 11.97 -20.35 9.84
C GLU A 140 12.39 -20.08 8.41
N ILE A 141 13.45 -19.29 8.21
CA ILE A 141 14.02 -19.00 6.89
C ILE A 141 14.43 -20.29 6.18
N ALA A 142 15.13 -21.17 6.87
CA ALA A 142 15.61 -22.44 6.30
C ALA A 142 14.48 -23.41 5.92
N ARG A 143 13.37 -23.41 6.67
CA ARG A 143 12.21 -24.27 6.41
C ARG A 143 11.27 -23.73 5.34
N TRP A 144 11.33 -22.42 5.03
CA TRP A 144 10.45 -21.83 4.04
C TRP A 144 10.77 -22.32 2.63
N LYS A 145 9.75 -22.84 1.93
CA LYS A 145 9.85 -23.36 0.57
C LYS A 145 9.03 -22.56 -0.44
N GLY A 146 8.30 -21.55 0.03
CA GLY A 146 7.51 -20.68 -0.82
C GLY A 146 8.36 -19.63 -1.57
N PRO A 147 7.72 -18.80 -2.39
CA PRO A 147 8.40 -17.69 -3.05
C PRO A 147 8.93 -16.69 -2.03
N VAL A 148 10.06 -16.07 -2.35
CA VAL A 148 10.67 -15.00 -1.56
C VAL A 148 11.09 -13.88 -2.50
N PHE A 149 10.63 -12.68 -2.20
CA PHE A 149 11.08 -11.46 -2.85
C PHE A 149 11.37 -10.41 -1.79
N TYR A 150 12.55 -9.84 -1.83
CA TYR A 150 13.00 -8.85 -0.86
C TYR A 150 12.64 -7.45 -1.34
N ILE A 151 12.06 -6.64 -0.45
CA ILE A 151 11.74 -5.23 -0.72
C ILE A 151 12.82 -4.40 -0.04
N SER A 152 13.58 -3.64 -0.82
CA SER A 152 14.53 -2.69 -0.26
C SER A 152 13.79 -1.55 0.43
N HIS A 153 14.40 -1.00 1.45
CA HIS A 153 13.92 0.19 2.11
C HIS A 153 15.04 1.21 2.26
N LEU A 154 14.66 2.49 2.31
CA LEU A 154 15.58 3.60 2.43
C LEU A 154 15.00 4.69 3.32
N ALA A 155 15.87 5.50 3.88
CA ALA A 155 15.50 6.67 4.67
C ALA A 155 15.36 7.87 3.74
N VAL A 156 14.21 8.54 3.80
CA VAL A 156 13.90 9.75 3.02
C VAL A 156 13.63 10.91 3.96
N GLU A 157 14.24 12.04 3.65
CA GLU A 157 14.00 13.27 4.39
C GLU A 157 12.59 13.80 4.14
N ASN A 158 11.90 14.16 5.22
CA ASN A 158 10.60 14.79 5.16
C ASN A 158 10.66 16.19 5.78
N ALA A 159 11.26 17.12 5.05
CA ALA A 159 11.48 18.48 5.51
C ALA A 159 10.20 19.24 5.91
N ARG A 160 9.01 18.75 5.52
CA ARG A 160 7.72 19.37 5.86
C ARG A 160 7.11 18.85 7.16
N SER A 161 7.72 17.85 7.79
CA SER A 161 7.20 17.24 9.01
C SER A 161 8.15 17.46 10.18
N SER A 162 7.68 18.20 11.17
CA SER A 162 8.41 18.36 12.43
C SER A 162 8.38 17.09 13.30
N SER A 163 7.32 16.30 13.19
CA SER A 163 7.15 15.07 13.99
C SER A 163 7.85 13.84 13.40
N THR A 164 8.09 13.82 12.08
CA THR A 164 8.71 12.67 11.39
C THR A 164 9.64 13.18 10.31
N PRO A 165 10.81 13.74 10.69
CA PRO A 165 11.75 14.33 9.73
C PRO A 165 12.39 13.29 8.80
N VAL A 166 12.44 12.04 9.23
CA VAL A 166 12.95 10.89 8.45
C VAL A 166 11.84 9.87 8.30
N ARG A 167 11.62 9.36 7.08
CA ARG A 167 10.65 8.29 6.79
C ARG A 167 11.33 7.09 6.17
N ILE A 168 10.90 5.92 6.56
CA ILE A 168 11.22 4.68 5.85
C ILE A 168 10.30 4.56 4.65
N VAL A 169 10.88 4.34 3.48
CA VAL A 169 10.17 4.09 2.23
C VAL A 169 10.56 2.71 1.71
N PHE A 170 9.57 1.85 1.49
CA PHE A 170 9.74 0.54 0.89
C PHE A 170 9.66 0.66 -0.64
N ASN A 171 10.70 0.21 -1.33
CA ASN A 171 10.82 0.34 -2.78
C ASN A 171 10.36 -0.93 -3.51
N SER A 172 9.04 -1.08 -3.66
CA SER A 172 8.44 -2.19 -4.41
C SER A 172 8.62 -2.06 -5.94
N SER A 173 9.11 -0.91 -6.42
CA SER A 173 9.39 -0.66 -7.84
C SER A 173 10.80 -1.03 -8.25
N GLN A 174 11.68 -1.40 -7.31
CA GLN A 174 13.05 -1.80 -7.63
C GLN A 174 13.04 -3.06 -8.50
N LYS A 175 13.57 -2.94 -9.70
CA LYS A 175 13.66 -4.05 -10.65
C LYS A 175 14.87 -4.92 -10.38
N HIS A 176 14.65 -6.23 -10.45
CA HIS A 176 15.71 -7.24 -10.53
C HIS A 176 15.44 -8.14 -11.73
N ARG A 177 16.42 -8.27 -12.63
CA ARG A 177 16.24 -8.99 -13.91
C ARG A 177 15.01 -8.52 -14.71
N GLY A 178 14.76 -7.21 -14.68
CA GLY A 178 13.67 -6.59 -15.43
C GLY A 178 12.29 -6.61 -14.74
N ILE A 179 12.13 -7.30 -13.60
CA ILE A 179 10.86 -7.46 -12.88
C ILE A 179 10.96 -6.82 -11.50
N SER A 180 9.93 -6.07 -11.12
CA SER A 180 9.70 -5.55 -9.76
C SER A 180 8.48 -6.21 -9.12
N LEU A 181 8.31 -6.02 -7.81
CA LEU A 181 7.09 -6.48 -7.14
C LEU A 181 5.85 -5.80 -7.73
N ASN A 182 5.92 -4.49 -8.00
CA ASN A 182 4.81 -3.75 -8.59
C ASN A 182 4.43 -4.25 -10.00
N ASP A 183 5.39 -4.71 -10.80
CA ASP A 183 5.08 -5.30 -12.13
C ASP A 183 4.30 -6.62 -12.03
N SER A 184 4.29 -7.26 -10.85
CA SER A 184 3.60 -8.53 -10.57
C SER A 184 2.19 -8.33 -10.02
N LEU A 185 1.85 -7.11 -9.69
CA LEU A 185 0.56 -6.68 -9.13
C LEU A 185 -0.20 -5.85 -10.15
N ILE A 186 -1.51 -5.67 -9.94
CA ILE A 186 -2.29 -4.70 -10.71
C ILE A 186 -1.95 -3.27 -10.33
#